data_91e7bbfca24a55550ccf09fe3f54954e
#
_entry.id   91e7bbfca24a55550ccf09fe3f54954e
#
_cell.length_a   1.000
_cell.length_b   1.000
_cell.length_c   1.000
_cell.angle_alpha   90.00
_cell.angle_beta   90.00
_cell.angle_gamma   90.00
#
_symmetry.space_group_name_H-M   'P 1'
#
loop_
_entity.id
_entity.type
_entity.pdbx_description
1 polymer ?
#
loop_
_entity_poly.entity_id
_entity_poly.type
_entity_poly.pdbx_seq_one_letter_code
_entity_poly.pdbx_strand_id
1 'polypeptide(L)'
;MTIYIALLRGINVGGHNMIKMADLKQLLGTMGLTNVQTYIQSGNIVFESEAKSDELSQRIEQQIKDTFGCSVPVILRTSTEWQQMIDNCPYPIETLADGESVHLTLLSETPSQEALTKLQNFQSGVDQYAVQDKVIYLFLRQNFRDSKLPVQLQKLGVSATIRNWKTTMKLATMAKAME
;
A
#
# COMPACT_ATOMS: atom_id res chain seq x y z
N MET A 1 5.37 0.94 22.02
CA MET A 1 5.55 0.35 20.68
C MET A 1 4.58 0.97 19.71
N THR A 2 5.00 1.15 18.46
CA THR A 2 4.13 1.66 17.39
C THR A 2 3.63 0.50 16.53
N ILE A 3 2.34 0.50 16.22
CA ILE A 3 1.74 -0.46 15.29
C ILE A 3 1.92 0.06 13.88
N TYR A 4 2.54 -0.73 13.02
CA TYR A 4 2.82 -0.42 11.62
C TYR A 4 2.03 -1.33 10.69
N ILE A 5 1.65 -0.77 9.57
CA ILE A 5 1.15 -1.49 8.39
C ILE A 5 2.17 -1.33 7.28
N ALA A 6 2.66 -2.45 6.78
CA ALA A 6 3.64 -2.51 5.69
C ALA A 6 3.00 -3.09 4.44
N LEU A 7 3.23 -2.44 3.30
CA LEU A 7 2.85 -2.95 1.99
C LEU A 7 4.10 -3.22 1.17
N LEU A 8 4.21 -4.45 0.68
CA LEU A 8 5.26 -4.85 -0.24
C LEU A 8 4.75 -4.73 -1.68
N ARG A 9 5.58 -4.15 -2.54
CA ARG A 9 5.21 -3.96 -3.93
C ARG A 9 5.77 -5.07 -4.81
N GLY A 10 4.91 -5.63 -5.66
CA GLY A 10 5.33 -6.50 -6.75
C GLY A 10 5.82 -7.88 -6.33
N ILE A 11 5.36 -8.40 -5.19
CA ILE A 11 5.62 -9.79 -4.82
C ILE A 11 4.48 -10.71 -5.26
N ASN A 12 4.82 -11.98 -5.53
CA ASN A 12 3.87 -13.03 -5.86
C ASN A 12 2.96 -12.70 -7.07
N VAL A 13 3.46 -11.93 -8.00
CA VAL A 13 2.73 -11.52 -9.22
C VAL A 13 3.44 -12.03 -10.46
N GLY A 14 2.69 -12.72 -11.34
CA GLY A 14 3.21 -13.19 -12.63
C GLY A 14 4.41 -14.13 -12.53
N GLY A 15 4.55 -14.88 -11.45
CA GLY A 15 5.69 -15.77 -11.18
C GLY A 15 6.97 -15.06 -10.77
N HIS A 16 6.94 -13.74 -10.56
CA HIS A 16 8.07 -12.95 -10.11
C HIS A 16 8.03 -12.67 -8.61
N ASN A 17 9.22 -12.55 -8.00
CA ASN A 17 9.40 -12.22 -6.58
C ASN A 17 8.53 -13.10 -5.68
N MET A 18 8.61 -14.42 -5.88
CA MET A 18 7.84 -15.39 -5.11
C MET A 18 8.36 -15.48 -3.68
N ILE A 19 7.55 -15.02 -2.73
CA ILE A 19 7.86 -15.07 -1.30
C ILE A 19 6.67 -15.71 -0.57
N LYS A 20 6.94 -16.77 0.18
CA LYS A 20 5.94 -17.37 1.04
C LYS A 20 5.68 -16.45 2.23
N MET A 21 4.41 -16.18 2.53
CA MET A 21 4.05 -15.27 3.62
C MET A 21 4.52 -15.79 5.00
N ALA A 22 4.57 -17.12 5.19
CA ALA A 22 5.12 -17.71 6.40
C ALA A 22 6.62 -17.43 6.56
N ASP A 23 7.39 -17.50 5.49
CA ASP A 23 8.83 -17.20 5.50
C ASP A 23 9.09 -15.72 5.74
N LEU A 24 8.28 -14.86 5.15
CA LEU A 24 8.32 -13.42 5.38
C LEU A 24 8.03 -13.06 6.84
N LYS A 25 7.00 -13.65 7.42
CA LYS A 25 6.65 -13.47 8.84
C LYS A 25 7.80 -13.89 9.74
N GLN A 26 8.43 -15.04 9.45
CA GLN A 26 9.58 -15.52 10.21
C GLN A 26 10.76 -14.55 10.12
N LEU A 27 11.09 -14.09 8.93
CA LEU A 27 12.16 -13.10 8.72
C LEU A 27 11.93 -11.86 9.55
N LEU A 28 10.73 -11.28 9.51
CA LEU A 28 10.40 -10.06 10.25
C LEU A 28 10.50 -10.29 11.78
N GLY A 29 10.12 -11.45 12.25
CA GLY A 29 10.31 -11.84 13.65
C GLY A 29 11.78 -11.85 14.06
N THR A 30 12.68 -12.33 13.22
CA THR A 30 14.14 -12.30 13.49
C THR A 30 14.73 -10.90 13.53
N MET A 31 14.05 -9.93 12.93
CA MET A 31 14.44 -8.51 12.98
C MET A 31 14.02 -7.79 14.27
N GLY A 32 13.38 -8.49 15.20
CA GLY A 32 12.88 -7.93 16.44
C GLY A 32 11.51 -7.25 16.32
N LEU A 33 10.81 -7.47 15.20
CA LEU A 33 9.43 -7.00 15.07
C LEU A 33 8.50 -7.98 15.79
N THR A 34 7.54 -7.45 16.54
CA THR A 34 6.65 -8.25 17.37
C THR A 34 5.22 -8.27 16.82
N ASN A 35 4.45 -9.27 17.23
CA ASN A 35 3.05 -9.45 16.81
C ASN A 35 2.85 -9.41 15.28
N VAL A 36 3.81 -9.96 14.52
CA VAL A 36 3.79 -9.95 13.06
C VAL A 36 2.63 -10.79 12.53
N GLN A 37 1.76 -10.15 11.75
CA GLN A 37 0.64 -10.79 11.07
C GLN A 37 0.68 -10.44 9.57
N THR A 38 0.32 -11.39 8.74
CA THR A 38 0.26 -11.22 7.28
C THR A 38 -1.18 -11.40 6.80
N TYR A 39 -1.51 -10.73 5.70
CA TYR A 39 -2.81 -10.86 5.07
C TYR A 39 -2.68 -11.00 3.56
N ILE A 40 -3.17 -12.10 3.02
CA ILE A 40 -3.11 -12.52 1.61
C ILE A 40 -1.70 -12.46 1.00
N GLN A 41 -1.56 -12.91 -0.26
CA GLN A 41 -0.25 -13.11 -0.91
C GLN A 41 0.38 -11.84 -1.48
N SER A 42 -0.35 -10.73 -1.53
CA SER A 42 0.14 -9.49 -2.14
C SER A 42 1.11 -8.68 -1.26
N GLY A 43 1.45 -9.18 -0.07
CA GLY A 43 2.44 -8.54 0.80
C GLY A 43 1.85 -7.46 1.68
N ASN A 44 0.88 -7.82 2.51
CA ASN A 44 0.28 -6.93 3.50
C ASN A 44 0.64 -7.46 4.89
N ILE A 45 1.22 -6.61 5.73
CA ILE A 45 1.76 -7.01 7.02
C ILE A 45 1.39 -5.98 8.07
N VAL A 46 1.03 -6.46 9.26
CA VAL A 46 0.82 -5.63 10.45
C VAL A 46 1.76 -6.13 11.55
N PHE A 47 2.44 -5.23 12.23
CA PHE A 47 3.39 -5.58 13.29
C PHE A 47 3.62 -4.41 14.24
N GLU A 48 4.29 -4.67 15.35
CA GLU A 48 4.73 -3.67 16.31
C GLU A 48 6.24 -3.49 16.28
N SER A 49 6.70 -2.24 16.44
CA SER A 49 8.12 -1.91 16.56
C SER A 49 8.33 -0.61 17.33
N GLU A 50 9.50 -0.47 17.94
CA GLU A 50 9.97 0.80 18.52
C GLU A 50 10.79 1.63 17.54
N ALA A 51 11.22 1.04 16.42
CA ALA A 51 12.00 1.73 15.41
C ALA A 51 11.17 2.74 14.63
N LYS A 52 11.82 3.79 14.13
CA LYS A 52 11.17 4.81 13.29
C LYS A 52 10.91 4.30 11.88
N SER A 53 9.84 4.80 11.26
CA SER A 53 9.38 4.32 9.96
C SER A 53 10.42 4.39 8.84
N ASP A 54 11.16 5.50 8.75
CA ASP A 54 12.13 5.71 7.65
C ASP A 54 13.30 4.71 7.71
N GLU A 55 13.80 4.47 8.90
CA GLU A 55 14.86 3.50 9.14
C GLU A 55 14.34 2.06 8.95
N LEU A 56 13.13 1.82 9.41
CA LEU A 56 12.53 0.49 9.42
C LEU A 56 12.20 -0.01 8.02
N SER A 57 11.68 0.85 7.13
CA SER A 57 11.37 0.45 5.76
C SER A 57 12.62 0.01 5.00
N GLN A 58 13.71 0.75 5.13
CA GLN A 58 14.99 0.42 4.50
C GLN A 58 15.58 -0.89 5.04
N ARG A 59 15.49 -1.10 6.35
CA ARG A 59 15.96 -2.35 6.98
C ARG A 59 15.17 -3.55 6.48
N ILE A 60 13.85 -3.43 6.36
CA ILE A 60 12.98 -4.50 5.84
C ILE A 60 13.34 -4.81 4.38
N GLU A 61 13.47 -3.78 3.54
CA GLU A 61 13.86 -3.95 2.13
C GLU A 61 15.20 -4.67 2.00
N GLN A 62 16.20 -4.28 2.79
CA GLN A 62 17.51 -4.91 2.77
C GLN A 62 17.46 -6.38 3.22
N GLN A 63 16.73 -6.68 4.29
CA GLN A 63 16.59 -8.05 4.77
C GLN A 63 15.85 -8.95 3.78
N ILE A 64 14.84 -8.44 3.10
CA ILE A 64 14.15 -9.17 2.04
C ILE A 64 15.11 -9.48 0.89
N LYS A 65 15.91 -8.50 0.48
CA LYS A 65 16.91 -8.67 -0.57
C LYS A 65 17.97 -9.72 -0.19
N ASP A 66 18.49 -9.64 1.02
CA ASP A 66 19.52 -10.56 1.51
C ASP A 66 19.00 -11.99 1.68
N THR A 67 17.75 -12.15 2.07
CA THR A 67 17.13 -13.46 2.36
C THR A 67 16.52 -14.12 1.12
N PHE A 68 15.79 -13.35 0.31
CA PHE A 68 15.02 -13.86 -0.84
C PHE A 68 15.61 -13.50 -2.20
N GLY A 69 16.61 -12.63 -2.25
CA GLY A 69 17.24 -12.18 -3.49
C GLY A 69 16.38 -11.21 -4.32
N CYS A 70 15.30 -10.68 -3.75
CA CYS A 70 14.36 -9.78 -4.43
C CYS A 70 14.51 -8.35 -3.94
N SER A 71 14.57 -7.39 -4.86
CA SER A 71 14.44 -5.98 -4.53
C SER A 71 12.96 -5.59 -4.50
N VAL A 72 12.42 -5.40 -3.30
CA VAL A 72 11.00 -5.16 -3.07
C VAL A 72 10.82 -3.84 -2.32
N PRO A 73 10.20 -2.83 -2.93
CA PRO A 73 9.85 -1.60 -2.22
C PRO A 73 8.85 -1.88 -1.10
N VAL A 74 9.10 -1.29 0.07
CA VAL A 74 8.26 -1.42 1.26
C VAL A 74 7.74 -0.05 1.66
N ILE A 75 6.43 0.10 1.72
CA ILE A 75 5.77 1.32 2.16
C ILE A 75 5.17 1.08 3.54
N LEU A 76 5.55 1.92 4.50
CA LEU A 76 5.07 1.85 5.88
C LEU A 76 4.11 3.00 6.19
N ARG A 77 3.11 2.68 7.00
CA ARG A 77 2.26 3.67 7.69
C ARG A 77 2.02 3.18 9.12
N THR A 78 1.90 4.12 10.05
CA THR A 78 1.43 3.78 11.40
C THR A 78 -0.08 3.47 11.36
N SER A 79 -0.59 2.79 12.39
CA SER A 79 -2.04 2.53 12.51
C SER A 79 -2.84 3.83 12.51
N THR A 80 -2.31 4.88 13.16
CA THR A 80 -2.95 6.22 13.19
C THR A 80 -3.01 6.85 11.80
N GLU A 81 -1.90 6.87 11.07
CA GLU A 81 -1.86 7.37 9.69
C GLU A 81 -2.82 6.58 8.78
N TRP A 82 -2.88 5.28 8.96
CA TRP A 82 -3.76 4.41 8.20
C TRP A 82 -5.23 4.75 8.42
N GLN A 83 -5.62 4.92 9.69
CA GLN A 83 -6.99 5.31 10.02
C GLN A 83 -7.35 6.70 9.46
N GLN A 84 -6.44 7.66 9.56
CA GLN A 84 -6.63 8.99 8.98
C GLN A 84 -6.86 8.93 7.45
N MET A 85 -6.15 8.07 6.75
CA MET A 85 -6.38 7.89 5.30
C MET A 85 -7.79 7.34 5.02
N ILE A 86 -8.27 6.42 5.83
CA ILE A 86 -9.64 5.88 5.68
C ILE A 86 -10.67 6.99 5.95
N ASP A 87 -10.51 7.73 7.02
CA ASP A 87 -11.45 8.77 7.45
C ASP A 87 -11.49 9.94 6.45
N ASN A 88 -10.38 10.22 5.78
CA ASN A 88 -10.26 11.30 4.81
C ASN A 88 -10.64 10.92 3.37
N CYS A 89 -11.11 9.69 3.15
CA CYS A 89 -11.52 9.25 1.81
C CYS A 89 -12.66 10.13 1.29
N PRO A 90 -12.49 10.81 0.12
CA PRO A 90 -13.49 11.73 -0.39
C PRO A 90 -14.65 11.05 -1.14
N TYR A 91 -14.58 9.74 -1.33
CA TYR A 91 -15.56 9.00 -2.13
C TYR A 91 -16.58 8.26 -1.27
N PRO A 92 -17.81 8.06 -1.79
CA PRO A 92 -18.93 7.53 -1.02
C PRO A 92 -18.89 5.99 -0.93
N ILE A 93 -18.04 5.46 -0.05
CA ILE A 93 -17.82 4.00 0.09
C ILE A 93 -19.10 3.23 0.35
N GLU A 94 -20.02 3.79 1.15
CA GLU A 94 -21.26 3.11 1.58
C GLU A 94 -22.32 3.06 0.50
N THR A 95 -22.19 3.88 -0.55
CA THR A 95 -23.20 4.03 -1.60
C THR A 95 -22.66 3.71 -2.99
N LEU A 96 -21.59 2.91 -3.08
CA LEU A 96 -21.04 2.49 -4.36
C LEU A 96 -22.06 1.67 -5.15
N ALA A 97 -22.22 2.01 -6.43
CA ALA A 97 -23.03 1.24 -7.36
C ALA A 97 -22.28 -0.01 -7.85
N ASP A 98 -23.01 -0.92 -8.49
CA ASP A 98 -22.40 -2.07 -9.15
C ASP A 98 -21.39 -1.60 -10.21
N GLY A 99 -20.21 -2.22 -10.20
CA GLY A 99 -19.11 -1.84 -11.09
C GLY A 99 -18.27 -0.65 -10.62
N GLU A 100 -18.64 -0.01 -9.52
CA GLU A 100 -17.83 1.03 -8.88
C GLU A 100 -16.95 0.44 -7.78
N SER A 101 -15.74 0.96 -7.65
CA SER A 101 -14.80 0.56 -6.60
C SER A 101 -13.89 1.70 -6.19
N VAL A 102 -13.41 1.65 -4.96
CA VAL A 102 -12.41 2.58 -4.44
C VAL A 102 -11.14 1.81 -4.10
N HIS A 103 -10.00 2.37 -4.51
CA HIS A 103 -8.68 1.84 -4.23
C HIS A 103 -7.81 2.95 -3.63
N LEU A 104 -6.87 2.56 -2.77
CA LEU A 104 -5.86 3.47 -2.25
C LEU A 104 -4.53 3.17 -2.91
N THR A 105 -3.87 4.21 -3.39
CA THR A 105 -2.48 4.15 -3.83
C THR A 105 -1.61 4.79 -2.76
N LEU A 106 -0.77 4.00 -2.13
CA LEU A 106 0.19 4.46 -1.13
C LEU A 106 1.50 4.82 -1.84
N LEU A 107 2.04 6.00 -1.53
CA LEU A 107 3.26 6.50 -2.12
C LEU A 107 4.40 6.49 -1.09
N SER A 108 5.61 6.18 -1.53
CA SER A 108 6.80 6.22 -0.67
C SER A 108 7.14 7.63 -0.22
N GLU A 109 6.87 8.62 -1.07
CA GLU A 109 7.10 10.03 -0.81
C GLU A 109 6.10 10.88 -1.62
N THR A 110 6.02 12.16 -1.32
CA THR A 110 5.16 13.10 -2.06
C THR A 110 5.71 13.27 -3.48
N PRO A 111 4.88 13.07 -4.53
CA PRO A 111 5.33 13.26 -5.91
C PRO A 111 5.73 14.71 -6.18
N SER A 112 6.59 14.91 -7.18
CA SER A 112 6.95 16.25 -7.66
C SER A 112 5.74 16.96 -8.27
N GLN A 113 5.78 18.29 -8.28
CA GLN A 113 4.73 19.08 -8.94
C GLN A 113 4.64 18.78 -10.43
N GLU A 114 5.76 18.52 -11.09
CA GLU A 114 5.80 18.11 -12.50
C GLU A 114 5.05 16.78 -12.73
N ALA A 115 5.27 15.78 -11.88
CA ALA A 115 4.58 14.50 -11.97
C ALA A 115 3.07 14.66 -11.76
N LEU A 116 2.67 15.47 -10.78
CA LEU A 116 1.25 15.76 -10.51
C LEU A 116 0.60 16.51 -11.68
N THR A 117 1.31 17.44 -12.31
CA THR A 117 0.82 18.17 -13.49
C THR A 117 0.59 17.21 -14.66
N LYS A 118 1.51 16.28 -14.91
CA LYS A 118 1.34 15.24 -15.94
C LYS A 118 0.12 14.35 -15.64
N LEU A 119 -0.10 14.00 -14.39
CA LEU A 119 -1.27 13.24 -13.98
C LEU A 119 -2.57 14.02 -14.21
N GLN A 120 -2.60 15.31 -13.88
CA GLN A 120 -3.76 16.19 -14.13
C GLN A 120 -4.12 16.29 -15.61
N ASN A 121 -3.13 16.27 -16.49
CA ASN A 121 -3.31 16.33 -17.93
C ASN A 121 -3.79 15.00 -18.54
N PHE A 122 -3.71 13.90 -17.78
CA PHE A 122 -4.21 12.62 -18.21
C PHE A 122 -5.74 12.56 -18.05
N GLN A 123 -6.41 12.19 -19.12
CA GLN A 123 -7.86 12.02 -19.11
C GLN A 123 -8.21 10.59 -18.66
N SER A 124 -8.75 10.48 -17.45
CA SER A 124 -9.10 9.20 -16.83
C SER A 124 -10.45 8.62 -17.29
N GLY A 125 -11.15 9.30 -18.19
CA GLY A 125 -12.47 8.89 -18.68
C GLY A 125 -13.52 8.95 -17.58
N VAL A 126 -14.12 7.77 -17.28
CA VAL A 126 -15.16 7.66 -16.24
C VAL A 126 -14.60 7.59 -14.81
N ASP A 127 -13.30 7.38 -14.67
CA ASP A 127 -12.64 7.21 -13.39
C ASP A 127 -12.25 8.56 -12.80
N GLN A 128 -12.20 8.62 -11.47
CA GLN A 128 -11.79 9.80 -10.72
C GLN A 128 -10.67 9.46 -9.76
N TYR A 129 -9.88 10.45 -9.39
CA TYR A 129 -8.85 10.31 -8.37
C TYR A 129 -8.73 11.59 -7.54
N ALA A 130 -8.22 11.44 -6.33
CA ALA A 130 -7.92 12.56 -5.44
C ALA A 130 -6.56 12.34 -4.79
N VAL A 131 -5.70 13.35 -4.87
CA VAL A 131 -4.36 13.32 -4.28
C VAL A 131 -4.39 14.02 -2.94
N GLN A 132 -3.94 13.32 -1.90
CA GLN A 132 -3.78 13.87 -0.54
C GLN A 132 -2.41 13.43 0.00
N ASP A 133 -1.42 14.32 -0.06
CA ASP A 133 -0.05 14.08 0.42
C ASP A 133 0.58 12.81 -0.21
N LYS A 134 0.75 11.74 0.56
CA LYS A 134 1.36 10.46 0.14
C LYS A 134 0.33 9.37 -0.18
N VAL A 135 -0.91 9.75 -0.44
CA VAL A 135 -1.96 8.83 -0.83
C VAL A 135 -2.76 9.39 -2.00
N ILE A 136 -3.12 8.51 -2.92
CA ILE A 136 -4.03 8.84 -4.02
C ILE A 136 -5.22 7.89 -3.93
N TYR A 137 -6.41 8.46 -3.77
CA TYR A 137 -7.66 7.70 -3.80
C TYR A 137 -8.12 7.54 -5.23
N LEU A 138 -8.48 6.32 -5.62
CA LEU A 138 -9.02 6.02 -6.94
C LEU A 138 -10.50 5.67 -6.79
N PHE A 139 -11.34 6.32 -7.57
CA PHE A 139 -12.75 5.96 -7.72
C PHE A 139 -12.95 5.44 -9.14
N LEU A 140 -13.05 4.12 -9.29
CA LEU A 140 -13.16 3.46 -10.58
C LEU A 140 -14.61 3.10 -10.85
N ARG A 141 -15.09 3.48 -12.04
CA ARG A 141 -16.41 3.14 -12.56
C ARG A 141 -16.36 2.06 -13.64
N GLN A 142 -15.27 1.36 -13.72
CA GLN A 142 -15.04 0.22 -14.60
C GLN A 142 -14.17 -0.80 -13.89
N ASN A 143 -13.97 -1.96 -14.50
CA ASN A 143 -13.06 -2.96 -13.95
C ASN A 143 -11.64 -2.37 -13.79
N PHE A 144 -10.96 -2.70 -12.71
CA PHE A 144 -9.59 -2.25 -12.43
C PHE A 144 -8.64 -2.51 -13.61
N ARG A 145 -8.80 -3.65 -14.29
CA ARG A 145 -7.96 -4.02 -15.44
C ARG A 145 -8.20 -3.13 -16.66
N ASP A 146 -9.38 -2.56 -16.81
CA ASP A 146 -9.76 -1.72 -17.94
C ASP A 146 -9.39 -0.26 -17.73
N SER A 147 -9.20 0.15 -16.48
CA SER A 147 -8.77 1.51 -16.14
C SER A 147 -7.30 1.73 -16.52
N LYS A 148 -7.03 2.84 -17.16
CA LYS A 148 -5.66 3.28 -17.48
C LYS A 148 -5.02 4.09 -16.35
N LEU A 149 -5.80 4.48 -15.36
CA LEU A 149 -5.36 5.32 -14.25
C LEU A 149 -4.27 4.65 -13.39
N PRO A 150 -4.40 3.37 -13.00
CA PRO A 150 -3.35 2.71 -12.22
C PRO A 150 -1.98 2.70 -12.89
N VAL A 151 -1.93 2.58 -14.21
CA VAL A 151 -0.67 2.63 -14.98
C VAL A 151 -0.03 4.01 -14.88
N GLN A 152 -0.83 5.08 -14.92
CA GLN A 152 -0.34 6.44 -14.79
C GLN A 152 0.27 6.71 -13.41
N LEU A 153 -0.27 6.09 -12.36
CA LEU A 153 0.25 6.22 -11.01
C LEU A 153 1.64 5.58 -10.83
N GLN A 154 1.98 4.58 -11.64
CA GLN A 154 3.32 3.98 -11.63
C GLN A 154 4.37 4.89 -12.29
N LYS A 155 3.96 5.94 -12.97
CA LYS A 155 4.85 6.90 -13.66
C LYS A 155 5.14 8.16 -12.85
N LEU A 156 4.77 8.20 -11.58
CA LEU A 156 4.94 9.38 -10.71
C LEU A 156 6.39 9.63 -10.26
N GLY A 157 7.31 8.72 -10.55
CA GLY A 157 8.71 8.84 -10.13
C GLY A 157 8.96 8.46 -8.67
N VAL A 158 7.96 7.97 -7.96
CA VAL A 158 8.03 7.45 -6.59
C VAL A 158 7.41 6.05 -6.55
N SER A 159 7.79 5.25 -5.55
CA SER A 159 7.16 3.92 -5.39
C SER A 159 5.69 4.08 -5.03
N ALA A 160 4.83 3.38 -5.77
CA ALA A 160 3.39 3.42 -5.61
C ALA A 160 2.83 2.00 -5.52
N THR A 161 2.01 1.75 -4.51
CA THR A 161 1.40 0.44 -4.26
C THR A 161 -0.10 0.60 -4.08
N ILE A 162 -0.88 -0.12 -4.86
CA ILE A 162 -2.34 0.00 -4.88
C ILE A 162 -2.96 -1.15 -4.10
N ARG A 163 -3.94 -0.83 -3.24
CA ARG A 163 -4.77 -1.80 -2.53
C ARG A 163 -6.25 -1.45 -2.69
N ASN A 164 -7.10 -2.48 -2.84
CA ASN A 164 -8.53 -2.26 -2.85
C ASN A 164 -9.07 -1.90 -1.46
N TRP A 165 -10.29 -1.40 -1.41
CA TRP A 165 -10.90 -0.94 -0.16
C TRP A 165 -11.05 -2.06 0.87
N LYS A 166 -11.41 -3.26 0.41
CA LYS A 166 -11.56 -4.44 1.28
C LYS A 166 -10.26 -4.76 2.03
N THR A 167 -9.13 -4.79 1.32
CA THR A 167 -7.82 -5.02 1.92
C THR A 167 -7.45 -3.86 2.87
N THR A 168 -7.73 -2.63 2.47
CA THR A 168 -7.47 -1.44 3.30
C THR A 168 -8.22 -1.52 4.64
N MET A 169 -9.49 -1.88 4.62
CA MET A 169 -10.31 -2.04 5.82
C MET A 169 -9.87 -3.24 6.68
N LYS A 170 -9.49 -4.34 6.05
CA LYS A 170 -8.99 -5.52 6.77
C LYS A 170 -7.73 -5.20 7.55
N LEU A 171 -6.80 -4.47 6.95
CA LEU A 171 -5.56 -4.05 7.61
C LEU A 171 -5.82 -3.11 8.78
N ALA A 172 -6.77 -2.20 8.64
CA ALA A 172 -7.21 -1.35 9.75
C ALA A 172 -7.76 -2.17 10.92
N THR A 173 -8.60 -3.16 10.64
CA THR A 173 -9.16 -4.07 11.66
C THR A 173 -8.06 -4.86 12.37
N MET A 174 -7.10 -5.38 11.62
CA MET A 174 -5.96 -6.11 12.18
C MET A 174 -5.10 -5.23 13.09
N ALA A 175 -4.81 -4.01 12.67
CA ALA A 175 -4.04 -3.05 13.45
C ALA A 175 -4.78 -2.66 14.74
N LYS A 176 -6.08 -2.38 14.64
CA LYS A 176 -6.91 -2.04 15.80
C LYS A 176 -6.99 -3.16 16.83
N ALA A 177 -6.97 -4.41 16.40
CA ALA A 177 -6.97 -5.57 17.31
C ALA A 177 -5.67 -5.70 18.11
N MET A 178 -4.61 -4.97 17.74
CA MET A 178 -3.32 -4.95 18.45
C MET A 178 -3.23 -3.81 19.46
N GLU A 179 -4.17 -2.84 19.45
CA GLU A 179 -4.25 -1.75 20.41
C GLU A 179 -4.82 -2.26 21.76
#